data_18904e7591e5e1b59515c413629dd15f
#
_entry.id   18904e7591e5e1b59515c413629dd15f
#
_cell.length_a   1.000
_cell.length_b   1.000
_cell.length_c   1.000
_cell.angle_alpha   90.00
_cell.angle_beta   90.00
_cell.angle_gamma   90.00
#
_symmetry.space_group_name_H-M   'P 1'
#
loop_
_entity.id
_entity.type
_entity.pdbx_description
1 polymer ?
#
loop_
_entity_poly.entity_id
_entity_poly.type
_entity_poly.pdbx_seq_one_letter_code
_entity_poly.pdbx_strand_id
1 'polypeptide(L)'
;MLGCAHTSIRCDARIVSEVPYRTLQGYTRRFSVGVSILVAVSSIQQLVYRVNRSVRTTMQVSTHRRLDHGLQSFVKHTWQSTRQLLDASFRSWLYLFCARCHGRDDTPSWEPTGWRKACPQPFCPTYRKFARILCLFLLGLLLWGIVYTILKDDAAPGGQLFGLATLCLAAHFGGWLFSLTTLPALIGMLITGIILQNIGLVSIEGNYVTVVSNLRKVALVIILTRAGLDLDPNALKRLKVTVPKLGLIPWVVEAVVVAVLTKYLLHLPWIWGFLLGSVVAAVSPAVVVPCLFRLRAKGYGVAKGIPTLIIAVSGIDDAASVAIHGIIKSIMFSHDALWYQILQGPIAILGGLGFGVLWGWLAKYVPEKGDPFMVPMRVLMLLGGGLLAVFGSEAIELGGAGPLAVVAAAFVSCYFWQTQGWEVDDNPVATAFEIFWMICEPILFGVTGAQIKIDELEGKTVYLGVSCLLAGIVIRIMVTILVGIGSKLNLKEKVFIALSWMAKATVQAALAPTTLDKVNPNDPEQVYYAETMVTMCVLSILLTAPAGAIIISLTGPKLLKKTTVPTASPEGWKARRPSIRDISIINEDPDLEETATERKA
;
A
#
# COMPACT_ATOMS: atom_id res chain seq x y z
N MET A 1 -66.55 -8.32 -1.76
CA MET A 1 -66.29 -7.87 -3.15
C MET A 1 -64.79 -7.89 -3.34
N LEU A 2 -64.15 -8.98 -3.65
CA LEU A 2 -63.96 -9.62 -4.95
C LEU A 2 -63.66 -8.60 -6.05
N GLY A 3 -62.41 -8.62 -6.50
CA GLY A 3 -62.08 -8.13 -7.82
C GLY A 3 -60.60 -7.90 -8.02
N CYS A 4 -59.96 -8.80 -8.73
CA CYS A 4 -58.89 -8.60 -9.72
C CYS A 4 -57.57 -7.95 -9.21
N ALA A 5 -56.44 -8.37 -9.56
CA ALA A 5 -56.05 -9.01 -10.78
C ALA A 5 -54.58 -9.40 -10.75
N HIS A 6 -54.28 -10.39 -11.48
CA HIS A 6 -52.97 -10.59 -12.10
C HIS A 6 -52.45 -9.30 -12.74
N THR A 7 -51.38 -8.76 -12.22
CA THR A 7 -50.50 -7.89 -12.99
C THR A 7 -49.08 -8.33 -12.83
N SER A 8 -48.59 -8.88 -13.92
CA SER A 8 -47.22 -9.16 -14.25
C SER A 8 -46.36 -7.95 -13.91
N ILE A 9 -45.49 -8.06 -12.89
CA ILE A 9 -44.45 -7.07 -12.66
C ILE A 9 -43.39 -7.28 -13.77
N ARG A 10 -43.63 -6.64 -14.90
CA ARG A 10 -42.54 -6.24 -15.80
C ARG A 10 -41.79 -5.16 -15.03
N CYS A 11 -40.61 -5.46 -14.52
CA CYS A 11 -39.68 -4.43 -14.10
C CYS A 11 -39.34 -3.57 -15.30
N ASP A 12 -39.98 -2.43 -15.36
CA ASP A 12 -39.75 -1.42 -16.40
C ASP A 12 -38.36 -0.84 -16.16
N ALA A 13 -37.44 -1.13 -17.07
CA ALA A 13 -36.05 -0.63 -17.03
C ALA A 13 -35.96 0.90 -17.07
N ARG A 14 -37.10 1.61 -17.24
CA ARG A 14 -37.17 3.07 -17.26
C ARG A 14 -37.18 3.74 -15.89
N ILE A 15 -37.53 3.04 -14.80
CA ILE A 15 -37.57 3.65 -13.47
C ILE A 15 -36.16 3.83 -12.88
N VAL A 16 -35.18 3.11 -13.41
CA VAL A 16 -33.78 3.24 -12.94
C VAL A 16 -33.02 4.37 -13.64
N SER A 17 -33.51 4.89 -14.75
CA SER A 17 -32.88 5.96 -15.54
C SER A 17 -33.22 7.39 -15.08
N GLU A 18 -34.21 7.60 -14.24
CA GLU A 18 -34.67 8.94 -13.83
C GLU A 18 -34.30 9.35 -12.39
N VAL A 19 -33.54 8.55 -11.65
CA VAL A 19 -33.01 9.00 -10.35
C VAL A 19 -31.86 9.98 -10.62
N PRO A 20 -31.99 11.28 -10.30
CA PRO A 20 -30.95 12.25 -10.59
C PRO A 20 -29.66 11.86 -9.89
N TYR A 21 -28.60 11.75 -10.65
CA TYR A 21 -27.23 11.38 -10.18
C TYR A 21 -26.72 12.24 -9.01
N ARG A 22 -27.32 13.39 -8.76
CA ARG A 22 -27.03 14.29 -7.63
C ARG A 22 -27.48 13.76 -6.27
N THR A 23 -28.50 12.91 -6.20
CA THR A 23 -28.99 12.35 -4.94
C THR A 23 -28.13 11.17 -4.45
N LEU A 24 -27.45 10.47 -5.36
CA LEU A 24 -26.52 9.39 -4.99
C LEU A 24 -25.14 9.89 -4.54
N GLN A 25 -24.75 11.12 -4.85
CA GLN A 25 -23.52 11.73 -4.31
C GLN A 25 -23.61 12.14 -2.84
N GLY A 26 -24.80 12.32 -2.28
CA GLY A 26 -25.02 12.64 -0.86
C GLY A 26 -24.88 11.44 0.09
N TYR A 27 -24.98 10.22 -0.43
CA TYR A 27 -24.97 8.98 0.38
C TYR A 27 -23.66 8.19 0.33
N THR A 28 -22.58 8.72 -0.20
CA THR A 28 -21.24 8.11 -0.07
C THR A 28 -20.62 8.37 1.30
N ARG A 29 -21.31 8.07 2.37
CA ARG A 29 -20.68 7.66 3.62
C ARG A 29 -20.12 6.25 3.38
N ARG A 30 -18.93 6.17 2.77
CA ARG A 30 -18.23 4.92 2.42
C ARG A 30 -17.94 4.00 3.62
N PHE A 31 -18.20 4.45 4.82
CA PHE A 31 -18.08 3.65 6.05
C PHE A 31 -19.33 2.85 6.38
N SER A 32 -20.49 3.28 5.91
CA SER A 32 -21.76 2.60 6.17
C SER A 32 -21.87 1.27 5.40
N VAL A 33 -21.24 1.12 4.24
CA VAL A 33 -21.44 -0.07 3.39
C VAL A 33 -20.63 -1.27 3.88
N GLY A 34 -19.37 -1.10 4.30
CA GLY A 34 -18.57 -2.21 4.87
C GLY A 34 -19.08 -2.65 6.23
N VAL A 35 -19.36 -1.70 7.11
CA VAL A 35 -19.98 -1.98 8.43
C VAL A 35 -21.44 -2.40 8.27
N SER A 36 -22.20 -1.80 7.34
CA SER A 36 -23.58 -2.24 7.05
C SER A 36 -23.61 -3.62 6.38
N ILE A 37 -22.63 -4.00 5.58
CA ILE A 37 -22.50 -5.36 5.03
C ILE A 37 -22.12 -6.35 6.13
N LEU A 38 -21.16 -6.02 7.00
CA LEU A 38 -20.80 -6.86 8.15
C LEU A 38 -21.94 -6.93 9.16
N VAL A 39 -22.62 -5.83 9.44
CA VAL A 39 -23.81 -5.79 10.30
C VAL A 39 -25.00 -6.49 9.62
N ALA A 40 -25.19 -6.33 8.32
CA ALA A 40 -26.24 -7.05 7.58
C ALA A 40 -25.94 -8.55 7.50
N VAL A 41 -24.68 -8.97 7.25
CA VAL A 41 -24.27 -10.37 7.27
C VAL A 41 -24.38 -10.94 8.69
N SER A 42 -23.97 -10.22 9.72
CA SER A 42 -24.14 -10.61 11.13
C SER A 42 -25.61 -10.66 11.53
N SER A 43 -26.41 -9.69 11.09
CA SER A 43 -27.87 -9.67 11.33
C SER A 43 -28.59 -10.78 10.57
N ILE A 44 -28.18 -11.08 9.35
CA ILE A 44 -28.69 -12.23 8.56
C ILE A 44 -28.26 -13.55 9.21
N GLN A 45 -27.01 -13.69 9.66
CA GLN A 45 -26.57 -14.88 10.42
C GLN A 45 -27.33 -15.04 11.73
N GLN A 46 -27.57 -13.96 12.48
CA GLN A 46 -28.40 -14.00 13.69
C GLN A 46 -29.85 -14.31 13.37
N LEU A 47 -30.41 -13.77 12.28
CA LEU A 47 -31.76 -14.06 11.84
C LEU A 47 -31.89 -15.53 11.41
N VAL A 48 -30.97 -16.03 10.61
CA VAL A 48 -30.89 -17.44 10.19
C VAL A 48 -30.69 -18.36 11.39
N TYR A 49 -29.86 -17.96 12.36
CA TYR A 49 -29.68 -18.72 13.60
C TYR A 49 -30.95 -18.74 14.48
N ARG A 50 -31.64 -17.60 14.62
CA ARG A 50 -32.91 -17.50 15.35
C ARG A 50 -34.04 -18.29 14.67
N VAL A 51 -34.13 -18.18 13.33
CA VAL A 51 -35.11 -18.95 12.54
C VAL A 51 -34.81 -20.45 12.62
N ASN A 52 -33.54 -20.87 12.50
CA ASN A 52 -33.14 -22.27 12.63
C ASN A 52 -33.38 -22.82 14.05
N ARG A 53 -33.17 -22.00 15.08
CA ARG A 53 -33.44 -22.35 16.47
C ARG A 53 -34.96 -22.45 16.72
N SER A 54 -35.74 -21.50 16.18
CA SER A 54 -37.20 -21.52 16.26
C SER A 54 -37.80 -22.74 15.54
N VAL A 55 -37.31 -23.02 14.34
CA VAL A 55 -37.73 -24.20 13.55
C VAL A 55 -37.34 -25.52 14.24
N ARG A 56 -36.14 -25.62 14.85
CA ARG A 56 -35.77 -26.82 15.64
C ARG A 56 -36.60 -26.97 16.89
N THR A 57 -36.90 -25.88 17.60
CA THR A 57 -37.77 -25.94 18.79
C THR A 57 -39.20 -26.32 18.40
N THR A 58 -39.70 -25.79 17.30
CA THR A 58 -41.04 -26.14 16.80
C THR A 58 -41.09 -27.59 16.26
N MET A 59 -40.03 -28.10 15.63
CA MET A 59 -39.92 -29.50 15.22
C MET A 59 -39.80 -30.47 16.41
N GLN A 60 -39.07 -30.10 17.49
CA GLN A 60 -39.00 -30.92 18.70
C GLN A 60 -40.31 -30.98 19.48
N VAL A 61 -41.15 -29.92 19.41
CA VAL A 61 -42.47 -29.90 20.01
C VAL A 61 -43.50 -30.67 19.16
N SER A 62 -43.26 -30.79 17.83
CA SER A 62 -44.19 -31.42 16.89
C SER A 62 -44.12 -32.95 16.83
N THR A 63 -43.15 -33.59 17.48
CA THR A 63 -43.06 -35.06 17.55
C THR A 63 -44.11 -35.70 18.45
N HIS A 64 -44.91 -34.88 19.15
CA HIS A 64 -45.94 -35.39 20.10
C HIS A 64 -47.39 -35.07 19.75
N ARG A 65 -47.68 -34.35 18.64
CA ARG A 65 -49.07 -34.15 18.18
C ARG A 65 -49.15 -34.15 16.65
N ARG A 66 -50.17 -34.83 16.11
CA ARG A 66 -50.56 -34.72 14.69
C ARG A 66 -50.90 -33.25 14.41
N LEU A 67 -49.97 -32.54 13.78
CA LEU A 67 -50.17 -31.14 13.40
C LEU A 67 -50.66 -31.06 11.96
N ASP A 68 -51.71 -30.26 11.78
CA ASP A 68 -52.46 -30.01 10.57
C ASP A 68 -51.61 -29.70 9.34
N HIS A 69 -52.08 -30.16 8.15
CA HIS A 69 -51.55 -29.86 6.81
C HIS A 69 -51.34 -28.36 6.56
N GLY A 70 -52.03 -27.48 7.27
CA GLY A 70 -51.88 -26.02 7.18
C GLY A 70 -50.55 -25.49 7.68
N LEU A 71 -49.98 -26.05 8.74
CA LEU A 71 -48.72 -25.60 9.33
C LEU A 71 -47.53 -26.02 8.50
N GLN A 72 -47.58 -27.20 7.89
CA GLN A 72 -46.53 -27.66 6.94
C GLN A 72 -46.53 -26.80 5.67
N SER A 73 -47.69 -26.39 5.17
CA SER A 73 -47.80 -25.49 4.03
C SER A 73 -47.30 -24.10 4.38
N PHE A 74 -47.58 -23.57 5.54
CA PHE A 74 -47.10 -22.26 6.01
C PHE A 74 -45.57 -22.24 6.17
N VAL A 75 -44.97 -23.26 6.79
CA VAL A 75 -43.51 -23.35 6.94
C VAL A 75 -42.83 -23.48 5.61
N LYS A 76 -43.41 -24.25 4.68
CA LYS A 76 -42.88 -24.42 3.30
C LYS A 76 -42.95 -23.11 2.48
N HIS A 77 -44.05 -22.38 2.60
CA HIS A 77 -44.21 -21.07 1.96
C HIS A 77 -43.29 -20.01 2.55
N THR A 78 -43.12 -19.96 3.87
CA THR A 78 -42.19 -19.03 4.53
C THR A 78 -40.76 -19.33 4.14
N TRP A 79 -40.39 -20.61 4.05
CA TRP A 79 -39.05 -21.02 3.63
C TRP A 79 -38.75 -20.66 2.16
N GLN A 80 -39.73 -20.87 1.26
CA GLN A 80 -39.60 -20.48 -0.14
C GLN A 80 -39.51 -18.97 -0.31
N SER A 81 -40.30 -18.20 0.43
CA SER A 81 -40.26 -16.74 0.41
C SER A 81 -38.93 -16.20 0.95
N THR A 82 -38.42 -16.74 2.04
CA THR A 82 -37.12 -16.37 2.63
C THR A 82 -35.96 -16.69 1.68
N ARG A 83 -36.01 -17.84 1.00
CA ARG A 83 -35.03 -18.26 0.01
C ARG A 83 -35.04 -17.34 -1.20
N GLN A 84 -36.22 -16.93 -1.69
CA GLN A 84 -36.34 -15.97 -2.79
C GLN A 84 -35.80 -14.59 -2.42
N LEU A 85 -36.02 -14.13 -1.19
CA LEU A 85 -35.47 -12.85 -0.67
C LEU A 85 -33.95 -12.90 -0.53
N LEU A 86 -33.39 -14.03 -0.08
CA LEU A 86 -31.95 -14.24 0.00
C LEU A 86 -31.31 -14.28 -1.39
N ASP A 87 -31.92 -14.99 -2.35
CA ASP A 87 -31.45 -15.06 -3.73
C ASP A 87 -31.54 -13.68 -4.44
N ALA A 88 -32.59 -12.91 -4.18
CA ALA A 88 -32.74 -11.56 -4.72
C ALA A 88 -31.72 -10.60 -4.10
N SER A 89 -31.46 -10.69 -2.78
CA SER A 89 -30.45 -9.90 -2.10
C SER A 89 -29.04 -10.24 -2.55
N PHE A 90 -28.74 -11.54 -2.72
CA PHE A 90 -27.43 -11.98 -3.24
C PHE A 90 -27.20 -11.54 -4.68
N ARG A 91 -28.22 -11.66 -5.54
CA ARG A 91 -28.15 -11.17 -6.94
C ARG A 91 -27.95 -9.66 -6.99
N SER A 92 -28.63 -8.91 -6.15
CA SER A 92 -28.45 -7.45 -6.07
C SER A 92 -27.05 -7.08 -5.58
N TRP A 93 -26.52 -7.78 -4.58
CA TRP A 93 -25.14 -7.59 -4.12
C TRP A 93 -24.12 -7.96 -5.21
N LEU A 94 -24.30 -9.10 -5.87
CA LEU A 94 -23.44 -9.53 -6.97
C LEU A 94 -23.47 -8.52 -8.13
N TYR A 95 -24.64 -7.98 -8.44
CA TYR A 95 -24.80 -6.93 -9.45
C TYR A 95 -23.99 -5.67 -9.09
N LEU A 96 -24.11 -5.20 -7.84
CA LEU A 96 -23.37 -4.04 -7.36
C LEU A 96 -21.84 -4.30 -7.31
N PHE A 97 -21.45 -5.51 -6.92
CA PHE A 97 -20.06 -5.94 -6.92
C PHE A 97 -19.48 -5.97 -8.34
N CYS A 98 -20.15 -6.62 -9.28
CA CYS A 98 -19.74 -6.67 -10.68
C CYS A 98 -19.69 -5.29 -11.31
N ALA A 99 -20.68 -4.43 -11.07
CA ALA A 99 -20.70 -3.05 -11.55
C ALA A 99 -19.52 -2.23 -11.01
N ARG A 100 -19.10 -2.49 -9.77
CA ARG A 100 -17.94 -1.84 -9.12
C ARG A 100 -16.60 -2.33 -9.68
N CYS A 101 -16.50 -3.63 -9.96
CA CYS A 101 -15.31 -4.23 -10.57
C CYS A 101 -15.07 -3.76 -12.01
N HIS A 102 -16.13 -3.46 -12.75
CA HIS A 102 -16.01 -3.15 -14.19
C HIS A 102 -15.66 -1.68 -14.49
N GLY A 103 -15.88 -0.74 -13.58
CA GLY A 103 -15.65 0.70 -13.80
C GLY A 103 -16.33 1.19 -15.10
N ARG A 104 -16.63 2.48 -15.21
CA ARG A 104 -17.15 3.08 -16.44
C ARG A 104 -16.02 3.28 -17.46
N ASP A 105 -16.02 2.50 -18.54
CA ASP A 105 -15.30 2.84 -19.77
C ASP A 105 -16.28 3.53 -20.70
N ASP A 106 -16.26 4.86 -20.71
CA ASP A 106 -17.13 5.68 -21.56
C ASP A 106 -16.62 5.80 -23.01
N THR A 107 -15.48 5.15 -23.33
CA THR A 107 -14.91 5.18 -24.69
C THR A 107 -15.63 4.18 -25.59
N PRO A 108 -16.10 4.60 -26.79
CA PRO A 108 -16.73 3.70 -27.72
C PRO A 108 -15.79 2.54 -28.08
N SER A 109 -16.31 1.33 -27.98
CA SER A 109 -15.55 0.09 -28.20
C SER A 109 -16.26 -0.73 -29.28
N TRP A 110 -15.47 -1.27 -30.22
CA TRP A 110 -16.00 -2.27 -31.14
C TRP A 110 -16.34 -3.54 -30.36
N GLU A 111 -17.50 -4.11 -30.63
CA GLU A 111 -17.97 -5.36 -30.03
C GLU A 111 -18.38 -6.34 -31.14
N PRO A 112 -17.97 -7.61 -31.10
CA PRO A 112 -18.43 -8.61 -32.06
C PRO A 112 -19.93 -8.85 -31.93
N THR A 113 -20.57 -9.15 -33.07
CA THR A 113 -21.97 -9.47 -33.13
C THR A 113 -22.30 -10.68 -32.26
N GLY A 114 -23.14 -10.50 -31.26
CA GLY A 114 -23.48 -11.55 -30.30
C GLY A 114 -22.80 -11.48 -28.93
N TRP A 115 -21.78 -10.61 -28.74
CA TRP A 115 -21.10 -10.47 -27.44
C TRP A 115 -22.08 -10.13 -26.32
N ARG A 116 -22.98 -9.18 -26.54
CA ARG A 116 -24.00 -8.78 -25.55
C ARG A 116 -25.01 -9.87 -25.20
N LYS A 117 -25.22 -10.83 -26.12
CA LYS A 117 -26.08 -11.99 -25.86
C LYS A 117 -25.36 -13.04 -25.01
N ALA A 118 -24.06 -13.27 -25.27
CA ALA A 118 -23.24 -14.21 -24.53
C ALA A 118 -22.82 -13.66 -23.15
N CYS A 119 -22.59 -12.36 -23.07
CA CYS A 119 -22.09 -11.66 -21.89
C CYS A 119 -22.95 -10.44 -21.57
N PRO A 120 -24.09 -10.59 -20.87
CA PRO A 120 -24.94 -9.47 -20.50
C PRO A 120 -24.29 -8.57 -19.45
N GLN A 121 -24.38 -7.26 -19.64
CA GLN A 121 -23.95 -6.29 -18.64
C GLN A 121 -24.92 -6.30 -17.44
N PRO A 122 -24.46 -6.12 -16.19
CA PRO A 122 -23.11 -5.74 -15.74
C PRO A 122 -22.21 -6.93 -15.37
N PHE A 123 -22.63 -8.17 -15.58
CA PHE A 123 -21.90 -9.35 -15.12
C PHE A 123 -20.60 -9.59 -15.89
N CYS A 124 -20.56 -9.15 -17.15
CA CYS A 124 -19.38 -9.29 -17.99
C CYS A 124 -18.70 -7.96 -18.29
N PRO A 125 -17.36 -7.95 -18.45
CA PRO A 125 -16.63 -6.78 -18.89
C PRO A 125 -16.97 -6.39 -20.33
N THR A 126 -16.65 -5.13 -20.70
CA THR A 126 -16.69 -4.72 -22.11
C THR A 126 -15.74 -5.61 -22.93
N TYR A 127 -16.05 -5.88 -24.20
CA TYR A 127 -15.22 -6.71 -25.07
C TYR A 127 -13.76 -6.25 -25.09
N ARG A 128 -13.50 -4.97 -25.10
CA ARG A 128 -12.15 -4.39 -25.02
C ARG A 128 -11.38 -4.87 -23.77
N LYS A 129 -12.02 -4.85 -22.59
CA LYS A 129 -11.40 -5.31 -21.35
C LYS A 129 -11.17 -6.82 -21.39
N PHE A 130 -12.15 -7.58 -21.84
CA PHE A 130 -12.04 -9.03 -21.98
C PHE A 130 -10.90 -9.40 -22.94
N ALA A 131 -10.88 -8.82 -24.15
CA ALA A 131 -9.85 -9.09 -25.15
C ALA A 131 -8.44 -8.71 -24.64
N ARG A 132 -8.33 -7.60 -23.89
CA ARG A 132 -7.05 -7.21 -23.25
C ARG A 132 -6.59 -8.21 -22.21
N ILE A 133 -7.49 -8.64 -21.32
CA ILE A 133 -7.19 -9.65 -20.30
C ILE A 133 -6.81 -10.98 -20.96
N LEU A 134 -7.56 -11.42 -21.95
CA LEU A 134 -7.29 -12.63 -22.69
C LEU A 134 -5.93 -12.57 -23.42
N CYS A 135 -5.64 -11.44 -24.08
CA CYS A 135 -4.34 -11.23 -24.73
C CYS A 135 -3.18 -11.29 -23.73
N LEU A 136 -3.29 -10.61 -22.59
CA LEU A 136 -2.26 -10.67 -21.54
C LEU A 136 -2.10 -12.08 -20.98
N PHE A 137 -3.20 -12.79 -20.79
CA PHE A 137 -3.17 -14.19 -20.34
C PHE A 137 -2.45 -15.10 -21.35
N LEU A 138 -2.78 -14.97 -22.64
CA LEU A 138 -2.13 -15.74 -23.70
C LEU A 138 -0.64 -15.40 -23.82
N LEU A 139 -0.27 -14.11 -23.74
CA LEU A 139 1.12 -13.68 -23.71
C LEU A 139 1.86 -14.25 -22.50
N GLY A 140 1.22 -14.25 -21.33
CA GLY A 140 1.76 -14.89 -20.13
C GLY A 140 2.00 -16.38 -20.29
N LEU A 141 1.04 -17.12 -20.89
CA LEU A 141 1.20 -18.54 -21.18
C LEU A 141 2.32 -18.81 -22.20
N LEU A 142 2.44 -17.99 -23.25
CA LEU A 142 3.51 -18.12 -24.23
C LEU A 142 4.87 -17.86 -23.59
N LEU A 143 4.99 -16.79 -22.81
CA LEU A 143 6.22 -16.47 -22.08
C LEU A 143 6.58 -17.60 -21.11
N TRP A 144 5.61 -18.11 -20.35
CA TRP A 144 5.84 -19.23 -19.45
C TRP A 144 6.24 -20.50 -20.18
N GLY A 145 5.63 -20.79 -21.33
CA GLY A 145 6.01 -21.90 -22.19
C GLY A 145 7.48 -21.81 -22.65
N ILE A 146 7.94 -20.62 -23.03
CA ILE A 146 9.35 -20.39 -23.38
C ILE A 146 10.26 -20.63 -22.17
N VAL A 147 9.92 -20.07 -21.01
CA VAL A 147 10.67 -20.26 -19.76
C VAL A 147 10.73 -21.75 -19.38
N TYR A 148 9.63 -22.47 -19.51
CA TYR A 148 9.56 -23.91 -19.25
C TYR A 148 10.46 -24.72 -20.19
N THR A 149 10.52 -24.36 -21.49
CA THR A 149 11.40 -25.07 -22.43
C THR A 149 12.89 -24.88 -22.11
N ILE A 150 13.26 -23.72 -21.49
CA ILE A 150 14.64 -23.41 -21.12
C ILE A 150 15.03 -24.00 -19.78
N LEU A 151 14.19 -23.83 -18.74
CA LEU A 151 14.52 -24.12 -17.35
C LEU A 151 13.92 -25.44 -16.84
N LYS A 152 13.06 -26.10 -17.63
CA LYS A 152 12.44 -27.43 -17.36
C LYS A 152 11.96 -27.59 -15.91
N ASP A 153 12.75 -28.26 -15.07
CA ASP A 153 12.35 -28.67 -13.73
C ASP A 153 12.05 -27.51 -12.78
N ASP A 154 12.80 -26.42 -12.87
CA ASP A 154 12.57 -25.21 -12.05
C ASP A 154 11.27 -24.49 -12.40
N ALA A 155 10.88 -24.56 -13.69
CA ALA A 155 9.65 -23.93 -14.19
C ALA A 155 8.46 -24.91 -14.21
N ALA A 156 8.65 -26.19 -13.87
CA ALA A 156 7.57 -27.17 -13.75
C ALA A 156 6.70 -26.90 -12.50
N PRO A 157 5.45 -27.37 -12.50
CA PRO A 157 4.63 -27.36 -11.28
C PRO A 157 5.36 -28.08 -10.13
N GLY A 158 5.59 -27.36 -9.02
CA GLY A 158 6.42 -27.81 -7.89
C GLY A 158 7.87 -27.31 -7.94
N GLY A 159 8.34 -26.72 -9.04
CA GLY A 159 9.65 -26.07 -9.11
C GLY A 159 9.66 -24.71 -8.42
N GLN A 160 10.86 -24.27 -8.04
CA GLN A 160 11.06 -23.03 -7.28
C GLN A 160 10.62 -21.78 -8.06
N LEU A 161 10.96 -21.70 -9.36
CA LEU A 161 10.57 -20.58 -10.21
C LEU A 161 9.05 -20.54 -10.42
N PHE A 162 8.43 -21.73 -10.58
CA PHE A 162 6.97 -21.83 -10.67
C PHE A 162 6.31 -21.35 -9.36
N GLY A 163 6.85 -21.73 -8.20
CA GLY A 163 6.40 -21.26 -6.89
C GLY A 163 6.48 -19.74 -6.78
N LEU A 164 7.61 -19.14 -7.16
CA LEU A 164 7.80 -17.69 -7.14
C LEU A 164 6.84 -16.96 -8.09
N ALA A 165 6.66 -17.44 -9.31
CA ALA A 165 5.72 -16.85 -10.26
C ALA A 165 4.27 -16.95 -9.78
N THR A 166 3.88 -18.10 -9.23
CA THR A 166 2.56 -18.32 -8.63
C THR A 166 2.34 -17.38 -7.45
N LEU A 167 3.34 -17.22 -6.59
CA LEU A 167 3.30 -16.27 -5.47
C LEU A 167 3.04 -14.85 -5.95
N CYS A 168 3.79 -14.39 -6.96
CA CYS A 168 3.65 -13.03 -7.50
C CYS A 168 2.26 -12.78 -8.11
N LEU A 169 1.75 -13.73 -8.90
CA LEU A 169 0.43 -13.63 -9.52
C LEU A 169 -0.69 -13.66 -8.47
N ALA A 170 -0.60 -14.58 -7.52
CA ALA A 170 -1.58 -14.69 -6.44
C ALA A 170 -1.54 -13.46 -5.51
N ALA A 171 -0.35 -12.95 -5.17
CA ALA A 171 -0.19 -11.72 -4.41
C ALA A 171 -0.81 -10.51 -5.14
N HIS A 172 -0.57 -10.38 -6.44
CA HIS A 172 -1.21 -9.34 -7.24
C HIS A 172 -2.74 -9.45 -7.21
N PHE A 173 -3.28 -10.65 -7.35
CA PHE A 173 -4.72 -10.90 -7.26
C PHE A 173 -5.26 -10.59 -5.85
N GLY A 174 -4.57 -11.02 -4.79
CA GLY A 174 -4.91 -10.70 -3.41
C GLY A 174 -4.92 -9.19 -3.15
N GLY A 175 -3.91 -8.48 -3.65
CA GLY A 175 -3.85 -7.02 -3.60
C GLY A 175 -5.02 -6.36 -4.33
N TRP A 176 -5.35 -6.83 -5.53
CA TRP A 176 -6.52 -6.36 -6.27
C TRP A 176 -7.82 -6.58 -5.48
N LEU A 177 -8.00 -7.75 -4.87
CA LEU A 177 -9.18 -8.05 -4.06
C LEU A 177 -9.31 -7.10 -2.87
N PHE A 178 -8.21 -6.82 -2.15
CA PHE A 178 -8.21 -5.86 -1.05
C PHE A 178 -8.43 -4.42 -1.53
N SER A 179 -7.97 -4.06 -2.73
CA SER A 179 -8.20 -2.73 -3.30
C SER A 179 -9.68 -2.43 -3.60
N LEU A 180 -10.52 -3.47 -3.74
CA LEU A 180 -11.98 -3.32 -3.85
C LEU A 180 -12.61 -2.85 -2.54
N THR A 181 -11.93 -3.07 -1.43
CA THR A 181 -12.28 -2.55 -0.11
C THR A 181 -11.71 -1.13 0.08
N THR A 182 -11.74 -0.61 1.27
CA THR A 182 -11.08 0.66 1.64
C THR A 182 -9.64 0.45 2.11
N LEU A 183 -9.17 -0.79 2.16
CA LEU A 183 -7.86 -1.17 2.65
C LEU A 183 -6.78 -1.03 1.55
N PRO A 184 -5.51 -0.80 1.92
CA PRO A 184 -4.40 -0.81 0.98
C PRO A 184 -4.19 -2.19 0.33
N ALA A 185 -3.85 -2.21 -0.96
CA ALA A 185 -3.62 -3.44 -1.73
C ALA A 185 -2.47 -4.30 -1.15
N LEU A 186 -1.43 -3.65 -0.63
CA LEU A 186 -0.25 -4.31 -0.07
C LEU A 186 -0.58 -5.32 1.05
N ILE A 187 -1.67 -5.09 1.82
CA ILE A 187 -2.11 -6.01 2.87
C ILE A 187 -2.59 -7.33 2.25
N GLY A 188 -3.38 -7.24 1.17
CA GLY A 188 -3.83 -8.42 0.44
C GLY A 188 -2.67 -9.22 -0.15
N MET A 189 -1.64 -8.53 -0.67
CA MET A 189 -0.43 -9.15 -1.19
C MET A 189 0.33 -9.91 -0.08
N LEU A 190 0.52 -9.27 1.07
CA LEU A 190 1.22 -9.84 2.23
C LEU A 190 0.48 -11.07 2.79
N ILE A 191 -0.83 -10.94 3.02
CA ILE A 191 -1.66 -12.05 3.52
C ILE A 191 -1.65 -13.23 2.55
N THR A 192 -1.71 -12.97 1.25
CA THR A 192 -1.63 -14.02 0.23
C THR A 192 -0.30 -14.76 0.31
N GLY A 193 0.81 -14.04 0.51
CA GLY A 193 2.13 -14.65 0.72
C GLY A 193 2.16 -15.57 1.94
N ILE A 194 1.63 -15.10 3.07
CA ILE A 194 1.53 -15.89 4.31
C ILE A 194 0.70 -17.17 4.06
N ILE A 195 -0.46 -17.05 3.42
CA ILE A 195 -1.33 -18.20 3.14
C ILE A 195 -0.61 -19.23 2.25
N LEU A 196 -0.01 -18.80 1.13
CA LEU A 196 0.64 -19.71 0.18
C LEU A 196 1.82 -20.47 0.78
N GLN A 197 2.60 -19.82 1.66
CA GLN A 197 3.67 -20.48 2.42
C GLN A 197 3.13 -21.55 3.37
N ASN A 198 2.12 -21.19 4.17
CA ASN A 198 1.62 -22.07 5.23
C ASN A 198 0.74 -23.23 4.73
N ILE A 199 0.23 -23.17 3.49
CA ILE A 199 -0.40 -24.32 2.83
C ILE A 199 0.59 -25.20 2.04
N GLY A 200 1.88 -24.84 2.04
CA GLY A 200 2.95 -25.60 1.39
C GLY A 200 2.99 -25.50 -0.14
N LEU A 201 2.30 -24.50 -0.74
CA LEU A 201 2.33 -24.27 -2.19
C LEU A 201 3.59 -23.54 -2.66
N VAL A 202 4.25 -22.81 -1.77
CA VAL A 202 5.45 -22.03 -2.06
C VAL A 202 6.45 -22.28 -0.94
N SER A 203 7.60 -22.82 -1.29
CA SER A 203 8.79 -22.88 -0.44
C SER A 203 9.93 -22.22 -1.18
N ILE A 204 10.65 -21.30 -0.54
CA ILE A 204 11.79 -20.59 -1.13
C ILE A 204 13.05 -21.15 -0.47
N GLU A 205 13.81 -21.98 -1.21
CA GLU A 205 14.96 -22.70 -0.71
C GLU A 205 16.16 -22.62 -1.67
N GLY A 206 17.33 -22.96 -1.17
CA GLY A 206 18.55 -23.06 -1.95
C GLY A 206 18.92 -21.77 -2.67
N ASN A 207 19.26 -21.84 -3.96
CA ASN A 207 19.72 -20.71 -4.75
C ASN A 207 18.65 -19.61 -4.93
N TYR A 208 17.37 -19.97 -4.82
CA TYR A 208 16.27 -19.00 -4.99
C TYR A 208 16.16 -18.02 -3.83
N VAL A 209 16.70 -18.32 -2.65
CA VAL A 209 16.84 -17.35 -1.55
C VAL A 209 17.66 -16.14 -2.01
N THR A 210 18.78 -16.38 -2.70
CA THR A 210 19.63 -15.30 -3.25
C THR A 210 18.90 -14.52 -4.37
N VAL A 211 18.17 -15.21 -5.25
CA VAL A 211 17.36 -14.56 -6.31
C VAL A 211 16.32 -13.63 -5.68
N VAL A 212 15.60 -14.11 -4.68
CA VAL A 212 14.59 -13.33 -3.95
C VAL A 212 15.21 -12.15 -3.20
N SER A 213 16.38 -12.34 -2.58
CA SER A 213 17.12 -11.25 -1.93
C SER A 213 17.49 -10.15 -2.93
N ASN A 214 17.99 -10.52 -4.10
CA ASN A 214 18.33 -9.57 -5.14
C ASN A 214 17.09 -8.86 -5.72
N LEU A 215 15.97 -9.57 -5.90
CA LEU A 215 14.70 -8.96 -6.32
C LEU A 215 14.20 -7.92 -5.31
N ARG A 216 14.35 -8.17 -4.00
CA ARG A 216 14.02 -7.19 -2.96
C ARG A 216 14.91 -5.94 -3.05
N LYS A 217 16.21 -6.09 -3.34
CA LYS A 217 17.13 -4.96 -3.52
C LYS A 217 16.75 -4.15 -4.75
N VAL A 218 16.38 -4.79 -5.86
CA VAL A 218 15.86 -4.10 -7.05
C VAL A 218 14.58 -3.32 -6.72
N ALA A 219 13.63 -3.94 -6.02
CA ALA A 219 12.41 -3.27 -5.58
C ALA A 219 12.72 -2.08 -4.64
N LEU A 220 13.70 -2.23 -3.76
CA LEU A 220 14.18 -1.15 -2.87
C LEU A 220 14.74 0.03 -3.69
N VAL A 221 15.57 -0.22 -4.71
CA VAL A 221 16.06 0.85 -5.59
C VAL A 221 14.93 1.58 -6.27
N ILE A 222 13.94 0.86 -6.79
CA ILE A 222 12.79 1.45 -7.49
C ILE A 222 11.98 2.34 -6.56
N ILE A 223 11.68 1.87 -5.35
CA ILE A 223 10.87 2.66 -4.41
C ILE A 223 11.62 3.85 -3.86
N LEU A 224 12.93 3.73 -3.59
CA LEU A 224 13.76 4.84 -3.13
C LEU A 224 13.97 5.90 -4.21
N THR A 225 14.17 5.48 -5.48
CA THR A 225 14.23 6.41 -6.62
C THR A 225 12.92 7.18 -6.74
N ARG A 226 11.79 6.49 -6.64
CA ARG A 226 10.48 7.12 -6.64
C ARG A 226 10.32 8.11 -5.49
N ALA A 227 10.68 7.70 -4.25
CA ALA A 227 10.62 8.58 -3.10
C ALA A 227 11.47 9.86 -3.28
N GLY A 228 12.68 9.74 -3.85
CA GLY A 228 13.54 10.88 -4.17
C GLY A 228 12.97 11.79 -5.25
N LEU A 229 12.34 11.24 -6.29
CA LEU A 229 11.68 12.01 -7.36
C LEU A 229 10.39 12.70 -6.91
N ASP A 230 9.70 12.16 -5.91
CA ASP A 230 8.46 12.71 -5.35
C ASP A 230 8.73 13.85 -4.33
N LEU A 231 9.98 14.06 -3.91
CA LEU A 231 10.37 15.18 -3.06
C LEU A 231 10.38 16.49 -3.85
N ASP A 232 9.50 17.42 -3.47
CA ASP A 232 9.50 18.76 -4.06
C ASP A 232 10.60 19.64 -3.44
N PRO A 233 11.62 20.05 -4.23
CA PRO A 233 12.70 20.89 -3.73
C PRO A 233 12.24 22.27 -3.22
N ASN A 234 11.19 22.83 -3.83
CA ASN A 234 10.68 24.14 -3.42
C ASN A 234 9.93 24.06 -2.09
N ALA A 235 9.09 23.03 -1.92
CA ALA A 235 8.43 22.77 -0.63
C ALA A 235 9.47 22.47 0.45
N LEU A 236 10.49 21.67 0.15
CA LEU A 236 11.56 21.35 1.11
C LEU A 236 12.35 22.61 1.52
N LYS A 237 12.63 23.51 0.59
CA LYS A 237 13.28 24.80 0.87
C LYS A 237 12.44 25.70 1.76
N ARG A 238 11.11 25.77 1.55
CA ARG A 238 10.17 26.53 2.38
C ARG A 238 10.05 25.93 3.79
N LEU A 239 10.05 24.60 3.90
CA LEU A 239 9.84 23.85 5.14
C LEU A 239 11.13 23.30 5.75
N LYS A 240 12.30 23.86 5.38
CA LYS A 240 13.66 23.38 5.72
C LYS A 240 13.91 23.08 7.19
N VAL A 241 13.21 23.72 8.11
CA VAL A 241 13.33 23.49 9.56
C VAL A 241 12.23 22.56 10.06
N THR A 242 11.02 22.70 9.53
CA THR A 242 9.84 21.95 9.99
C THR A 242 9.93 20.48 9.60
N VAL A 243 10.33 20.19 8.36
CA VAL A 243 10.39 18.82 7.84
C VAL A 243 11.42 17.96 8.58
N PRO A 244 12.71 18.34 8.74
CA PRO A 244 13.66 17.56 9.52
C PRO A 244 13.26 17.43 11.00
N LYS A 245 12.74 18.51 11.59
CA LYS A 245 12.31 18.50 12.99
C LYS A 245 11.16 17.51 13.23
N LEU A 246 10.14 17.53 12.38
CA LEU A 246 8.97 16.67 12.52
C LEU A 246 9.22 15.24 12.02
N GLY A 247 10.17 15.02 11.11
CA GLY A 247 10.58 13.69 10.64
C GLY A 247 11.52 13.02 11.63
N LEU A 248 12.72 13.57 11.80
CA LEU A 248 13.81 12.88 12.49
C LEU A 248 13.59 12.74 14.00
N ILE A 249 13.04 13.74 14.70
CA ILE A 249 12.91 13.67 16.16
C ILE A 249 11.95 12.54 16.58
N PRO A 250 10.71 12.47 16.08
CA PRO A 250 9.80 11.38 16.44
C PRO A 250 10.32 10.01 15.99
N TRP A 251 11.02 9.96 14.84
CA TRP A 251 11.63 8.74 14.33
C TRP A 251 12.72 8.21 15.29
N VAL A 252 13.67 9.06 15.71
CA VAL A 252 14.72 8.68 16.65
C VAL A 252 14.13 8.19 17.97
N VAL A 253 13.16 8.93 18.51
CA VAL A 253 12.52 8.56 19.78
C VAL A 253 11.80 7.21 19.66
N GLU A 254 11.04 6.98 18.60
CA GLU A 254 10.37 5.69 18.38
C GLU A 254 11.40 4.55 18.23
N ALA A 255 12.48 4.76 17.45
CA ALA A 255 13.53 3.76 17.28
C ALA A 255 14.20 3.37 18.60
N VAL A 256 14.53 4.36 19.44
CA VAL A 256 15.11 4.13 20.77
C VAL A 256 14.12 3.41 21.69
N VAL A 257 12.85 3.83 21.70
CA VAL A 257 11.82 3.18 22.53
C VAL A 257 11.64 1.73 22.14
N VAL A 258 11.56 1.43 20.83
CA VAL A 258 11.46 0.04 20.34
C VAL A 258 12.70 -0.74 20.75
N ALA A 259 13.90 -0.19 20.61
CA ALA A 259 15.14 -0.85 21.03
C ALA A 259 15.16 -1.18 22.54
N VAL A 260 14.73 -0.24 23.38
CA VAL A 260 14.64 -0.44 24.84
C VAL A 260 13.59 -1.51 25.17
N LEU A 261 12.40 -1.42 24.60
CA LEU A 261 11.32 -2.37 24.89
C LEU A 261 11.67 -3.78 24.42
N THR A 262 12.26 -3.93 23.22
CA THR A 262 12.67 -5.25 22.73
C THR A 262 13.82 -5.86 23.55
N LYS A 263 14.72 -5.03 24.07
CA LYS A 263 15.75 -5.50 25.02
C LYS A 263 15.16 -6.08 26.31
N TYR A 264 14.17 -5.39 26.91
CA TYR A 264 13.63 -5.81 28.21
C TYR A 264 12.48 -6.82 28.10
N LEU A 265 11.69 -6.79 27.04
CA LEU A 265 10.53 -7.67 26.88
C LEU A 265 10.83 -8.91 26.03
N LEU A 266 11.63 -8.78 24.98
CA LEU A 266 11.97 -9.85 24.05
C LEU A 266 13.41 -10.36 24.25
N HIS A 267 14.15 -9.79 25.20
CA HIS A 267 15.55 -10.13 25.52
C HIS A 267 16.53 -10.05 24.33
N LEU A 268 16.20 -9.26 23.30
CA LEU A 268 17.10 -9.04 22.17
C LEU A 268 18.37 -8.27 22.61
N PRO A 269 19.54 -8.56 22.03
CA PRO A 269 20.74 -7.74 22.21
C PRO A 269 20.50 -6.30 21.73
N TRP A 270 21.18 -5.32 22.33
CA TRP A 270 21.00 -3.90 22.01
C TRP A 270 21.12 -3.59 20.52
N ILE A 271 22.11 -4.17 19.84
CA ILE A 271 22.35 -3.93 18.41
C ILE A 271 21.16 -4.41 17.56
N TRP A 272 20.56 -5.56 17.88
CA TRP A 272 19.36 -6.09 17.25
C TRP A 272 18.12 -5.22 17.54
N GLY A 273 18.03 -4.72 18.77
CA GLY A 273 16.96 -3.79 19.17
C GLY A 273 17.03 -2.47 18.38
N PHE A 274 18.21 -1.89 18.23
CA PHE A 274 18.39 -0.68 17.41
C PHE A 274 18.19 -0.94 15.92
N LEU A 275 18.64 -2.09 15.43
CA LEU A 275 18.41 -2.50 14.05
C LEU A 275 16.91 -2.60 13.75
N LEU A 276 16.15 -3.30 14.61
CA LEU A 276 14.70 -3.41 14.51
C LEU A 276 14.02 -2.03 14.67
N GLY A 277 14.44 -1.24 15.65
CA GLY A 277 13.92 0.10 15.90
C GLY A 277 14.07 1.01 14.69
N SER A 278 15.22 0.98 14.01
CA SER A 278 15.47 1.78 12.80
C SER A 278 14.52 1.45 11.66
N VAL A 279 14.10 0.19 11.53
CA VAL A 279 13.15 -0.26 10.50
C VAL A 279 11.71 0.04 10.92
N VAL A 280 11.33 -0.31 12.16
CA VAL A 280 9.95 -0.14 12.63
C VAL A 280 9.57 1.33 12.74
N ALA A 281 10.50 2.24 13.04
CA ALA A 281 10.21 3.66 13.12
C ALA A 281 9.84 4.29 11.76
N ALA A 282 10.19 3.70 10.62
CA ALA A 282 9.84 4.24 9.29
C ALA A 282 8.32 4.34 9.06
N VAL A 283 7.88 5.43 8.44
CA VAL A 283 6.49 5.66 8.02
C VAL A 283 6.36 5.37 6.52
N SER A 284 5.41 4.55 6.15
CA SER A 284 5.25 4.15 4.75
C SER A 284 4.49 5.17 3.90
N PRO A 285 5.13 5.84 2.92
CA PRO A 285 4.45 6.66 1.93
C PRO A 285 3.41 5.88 1.12
N ALA A 286 3.66 4.60 0.82
CA ALA A 286 2.75 3.77 0.02
C ALA A 286 1.34 3.65 0.61
N VAL A 287 1.18 3.78 1.92
CA VAL A 287 -0.12 3.78 2.61
C VAL A 287 -0.67 5.20 2.78
N VAL A 288 0.20 6.11 3.21
CA VAL A 288 -0.19 7.47 3.62
C VAL A 288 -0.56 8.32 2.42
N VAL A 289 0.27 8.32 1.37
CA VAL A 289 0.13 9.20 0.21
C VAL A 289 -1.20 9.01 -0.54
N PRO A 290 -1.65 7.80 -0.89
CA PRO A 290 -2.96 7.61 -1.55
C PRO A 290 -4.14 8.10 -0.70
N CYS A 291 -4.02 8.03 0.63
CA CYS A 291 -5.07 8.53 1.54
C CYS A 291 -5.10 10.06 1.57
N LEU A 292 -3.92 10.70 1.59
CA LEU A 292 -3.79 12.16 1.54
C LEU A 292 -4.31 12.73 0.22
N PHE A 293 -4.08 12.04 -0.90
CA PHE A 293 -4.60 12.47 -2.21
C PHE A 293 -6.10 12.48 -2.26
N ARG A 294 -6.75 11.44 -1.71
CA ARG A 294 -8.20 11.42 -1.60
C ARG A 294 -8.74 12.58 -0.74
N LEU A 295 -8.01 12.99 0.29
CA LEU A 295 -8.38 14.13 1.14
C LEU A 295 -8.16 15.46 0.41
N ARG A 296 -7.02 15.61 -0.27
CA ARG A 296 -6.67 16.80 -1.07
C ARG A 296 -7.69 17.00 -2.22
N ALA A 297 -8.03 15.97 -2.97
CA ALA A 297 -9.06 16.01 -4.01
C ALA A 297 -10.43 16.48 -3.50
N LYS A 298 -10.67 16.36 -2.18
CA LYS A 298 -11.86 16.87 -1.50
C LYS A 298 -11.66 18.25 -0.87
N GLY A 299 -10.48 18.87 -1.01
CA GLY A 299 -10.12 20.18 -0.50
C GLY A 299 -9.72 20.23 0.98
N TYR A 300 -9.37 19.10 1.60
CA TYR A 300 -8.97 19.08 3.02
C TYR A 300 -7.47 19.32 3.20
N GLY A 301 -7.10 20.29 4.06
CA GLY A 301 -5.72 20.57 4.48
C GLY A 301 -4.85 21.27 3.45
N VAL A 302 -5.43 21.71 2.31
CA VAL A 302 -4.70 22.29 1.18
C VAL A 302 -4.13 23.65 1.52
N ALA A 303 -4.90 24.52 2.18
CA ALA A 303 -4.50 25.91 2.49
C ALA A 303 -3.19 26.04 3.29
N LYS A 304 -2.82 25.02 4.07
CA LYS A 304 -1.58 25.01 4.87
C LYS A 304 -0.52 24.03 4.36
N GLY A 305 -0.72 23.41 3.18
CA GLY A 305 0.21 22.46 2.62
C GLY A 305 0.42 21.19 3.47
N ILE A 306 -0.57 20.79 4.29
CA ILE A 306 -0.43 19.63 5.20
C ILE A 306 -0.15 18.34 4.44
N PRO A 307 -0.83 18.02 3.32
CA PRO A 307 -0.50 16.84 2.54
C PRO A 307 0.95 16.83 2.04
N THR A 308 1.44 17.94 1.49
CA THR A 308 2.82 18.09 1.01
C THR A 308 3.83 17.95 2.15
N LEU A 309 3.55 18.52 3.33
CA LEU A 309 4.38 18.37 4.52
C LEU A 309 4.50 16.89 4.93
N ILE A 310 3.40 16.15 4.98
CA ILE A 310 3.40 14.74 5.40
C ILE A 310 4.17 13.88 4.38
N ILE A 311 3.99 14.13 3.08
CA ILE A 311 4.73 13.42 2.01
C ILE A 311 6.24 13.68 2.12
N ALA A 312 6.65 14.94 2.29
CA ALA A 312 8.05 15.28 2.43
C ALA A 312 8.69 14.67 3.69
N VAL A 313 7.96 14.68 4.81
CA VAL A 313 8.44 14.06 6.07
C VAL A 313 8.57 12.54 5.92
N SER A 314 7.57 11.86 5.34
CA SER A 314 7.64 10.40 5.17
C SER A 314 8.79 9.97 4.25
N GLY A 315 9.11 10.74 3.21
CA GLY A 315 10.27 10.44 2.35
C GLY A 315 11.62 10.58 3.06
N ILE A 316 11.77 11.59 3.92
CA ILE A 316 13.00 11.77 4.73
C ILE A 316 13.09 10.68 5.80
N ASP A 317 11.99 10.31 6.40
CA ASP A 317 11.87 9.26 7.39
C ASP A 317 12.32 7.89 6.82
N ASP A 318 11.84 7.54 5.64
CA ASP A 318 12.25 6.35 4.90
C ASP A 318 13.76 6.37 4.59
N ALA A 319 14.26 7.48 4.06
CA ALA A 319 15.68 7.62 3.73
C ALA A 319 16.57 7.47 4.98
N ALA A 320 16.19 8.08 6.09
CA ALA A 320 16.90 7.96 7.36
C ALA A 320 16.87 6.52 7.88
N SER A 321 15.70 5.86 7.86
CA SER A 321 15.54 4.47 8.28
C SER A 321 16.44 3.53 7.49
N VAL A 322 16.42 3.64 6.17
CA VAL A 322 17.22 2.75 5.30
C VAL A 322 18.72 2.99 5.50
N ALA A 323 19.15 4.25 5.62
CA ALA A 323 20.54 4.59 5.85
C ALA A 323 21.05 4.06 7.20
N ILE A 324 20.34 4.32 8.28
CA ILE A 324 20.73 3.90 9.64
C ILE A 324 20.66 2.38 9.77
N HIS A 325 19.63 1.74 9.22
CA HIS A 325 19.57 0.27 9.17
C HIS A 325 20.79 -0.32 8.46
N GLY A 326 21.16 0.21 7.29
CA GLY A 326 22.31 -0.23 6.53
C GLY A 326 23.61 -0.06 7.30
N ILE A 327 23.80 1.06 8.01
CA ILE A 327 24.96 1.33 8.85
C ILE A 327 25.05 0.32 10.02
N ILE A 328 23.95 0.16 10.77
CA ILE A 328 23.92 -0.79 11.91
C ILE A 328 24.17 -2.22 11.42
N LYS A 329 23.55 -2.61 10.30
CA LYS A 329 23.76 -3.93 9.69
C LYS A 329 25.21 -4.15 9.27
N SER A 330 25.86 -3.15 8.64
CA SER A 330 27.26 -3.23 8.26
C SER A 330 28.16 -3.38 9.48
N ILE A 331 27.96 -2.57 10.52
CA ILE A 331 28.74 -2.67 11.78
C ILE A 331 28.55 -4.04 12.44
N MET A 332 27.33 -4.56 12.45
CA MET A 332 27.00 -5.83 13.10
C MET A 332 27.65 -7.05 12.44
N PHE A 333 27.76 -7.04 11.11
CA PHE A 333 28.33 -8.13 10.33
C PHE A 333 29.77 -7.87 9.84
N SER A 334 30.40 -6.74 10.22
CA SER A 334 31.80 -6.45 9.93
C SER A 334 32.71 -7.18 10.89
N HIS A 335 33.80 -7.70 10.35
CA HIS A 335 34.90 -8.32 11.12
C HIS A 335 36.11 -7.37 11.27
N ASP A 336 35.96 -6.10 10.93
CA ASP A 336 37.03 -5.12 10.92
C ASP A 336 37.35 -4.55 12.29
N ALA A 337 38.48 -3.80 12.38
CA ALA A 337 38.91 -3.14 13.61
C ALA A 337 37.86 -2.08 14.08
N LEU A 338 37.71 -1.94 15.41
CA LEU A 338 36.71 -1.06 16.04
C LEU A 338 36.72 0.38 15.53
N TRP A 339 37.92 0.93 15.25
CA TRP A 339 38.02 2.30 14.73
C TRP A 339 37.37 2.45 13.32
N TYR A 340 37.51 1.42 12.46
CA TYR A 340 36.89 1.40 11.15
C TYR A 340 35.38 1.22 11.26
N GLN A 341 34.91 0.33 12.13
CA GLN A 341 33.46 0.17 12.40
C GLN A 341 32.79 1.49 12.82
N ILE A 342 33.46 2.30 13.66
CA ILE A 342 32.95 3.61 14.08
C ILE A 342 32.92 4.61 12.90
N LEU A 343 33.96 4.60 12.07
CA LEU A 343 34.05 5.49 10.89
C LEU A 343 33.16 5.06 9.73
N GLN A 344 32.78 3.80 9.66
CA GLN A 344 31.95 3.23 8.60
C GLN A 344 30.62 3.95 8.45
N GLY A 345 29.98 4.37 9.55
CA GLY A 345 28.75 5.15 9.55
C GLY A 345 28.90 6.52 8.86
N PRO A 346 29.79 7.40 9.33
CA PRO A 346 30.08 8.69 8.67
C PRO A 346 30.54 8.54 7.21
N ILE A 347 31.39 7.56 6.92
CA ILE A 347 31.87 7.28 5.54
C ILE A 347 30.69 6.86 4.65
N ALA A 348 29.79 6.00 5.12
CA ALA A 348 28.62 5.58 4.38
C ALA A 348 27.68 6.77 4.08
N ILE A 349 27.47 7.67 5.04
CA ILE A 349 26.63 8.87 4.85
C ILE A 349 27.29 9.81 3.83
N LEU A 350 28.53 10.17 4.03
CA LEU A 350 29.23 11.11 3.14
C LEU A 350 29.44 10.53 1.75
N GLY A 351 29.84 9.26 1.66
CA GLY A 351 30.03 8.54 0.40
C GLY A 351 28.72 8.37 -0.37
N GLY A 352 27.65 7.97 0.31
CA GLY A 352 26.33 7.83 -0.29
C GLY A 352 25.78 9.14 -0.80
N LEU A 353 25.78 10.20 0.03
CA LEU A 353 25.37 11.54 -0.41
C LEU A 353 26.25 12.08 -1.52
N GLY A 354 27.57 11.93 -1.41
CA GLY A 354 28.53 12.38 -2.42
C GLY A 354 28.30 11.72 -3.76
N PHE A 355 28.18 10.39 -3.80
CA PHE A 355 27.85 9.66 -5.01
C PHE A 355 26.50 10.08 -5.58
N GLY A 356 25.46 10.18 -4.74
CA GLY A 356 24.12 10.54 -5.17
C GLY A 356 24.06 11.96 -5.77
N VAL A 357 24.71 12.93 -5.13
CA VAL A 357 24.78 14.31 -5.63
C VAL A 357 25.55 14.36 -6.95
N LEU A 358 26.69 13.67 -7.03
CA LEU A 358 27.50 13.61 -8.27
C LEU A 358 26.70 12.98 -9.42
N TRP A 359 26.02 11.85 -9.16
CA TRP A 359 25.21 11.16 -10.14
C TRP A 359 24.01 11.99 -10.62
N GLY A 360 23.29 12.62 -9.67
CA GLY A 360 22.19 13.53 -9.99
C GLY A 360 22.64 14.80 -10.72
N TRP A 361 23.84 15.30 -10.41
CA TRP A 361 24.46 16.42 -11.14
C TRP A 361 24.82 16.00 -12.58
N LEU A 362 25.37 14.80 -12.78
CA LEU A 362 25.64 14.25 -14.10
C LEU A 362 24.35 14.14 -14.93
N ALA A 363 23.24 13.71 -14.32
CA ALA A 363 21.93 13.61 -14.96
C ALA A 363 21.33 14.96 -15.41
N LYS A 364 21.93 16.10 -15.02
CA LYS A 364 21.64 17.43 -15.58
C LYS A 364 22.10 17.58 -17.02
N TYR A 365 23.24 17.00 -17.35
CA TYR A 365 23.93 17.19 -18.64
C TYR A 365 23.72 16.04 -19.62
N VAL A 366 23.47 14.84 -19.09
CA VAL A 366 23.32 13.61 -19.89
C VAL A 366 21.95 12.96 -19.56
N PRO A 367 21.11 12.68 -20.58
CA PRO A 367 21.21 13.01 -21.99
C PRO A 367 20.97 14.50 -22.30
N GLU A 368 21.31 14.91 -23.53
CA GLU A 368 21.09 16.28 -24.02
C GLU A 368 19.61 16.67 -24.02
N LYS A 369 19.35 17.97 -23.85
CA LYS A 369 18.02 18.54 -23.97
C LYS A 369 17.50 18.42 -25.41
N GLY A 370 16.27 17.85 -25.54
CA GLY A 370 15.65 17.69 -26.86
C GLY A 370 15.97 16.37 -27.56
N ASP A 371 16.79 15.47 -26.96
CA ASP A 371 16.95 14.10 -27.43
C ASP A 371 15.60 13.36 -27.41
N PRO A 372 15.18 12.74 -28.56
CA PRO A 372 13.92 11.96 -28.60
C PRO A 372 13.89 10.80 -27.59
N PHE A 373 15.04 10.29 -27.17
CA PHE A 373 15.17 9.20 -26.18
C PHE A 373 15.53 9.71 -24.77
N MET A 374 15.39 11.01 -24.50
CA MET A 374 15.77 11.62 -23.22
C MET A 374 15.10 10.94 -22.02
N VAL A 375 13.80 10.62 -22.09
CA VAL A 375 13.08 10.00 -20.98
C VAL A 375 13.58 8.58 -20.68
N PRO A 376 13.60 7.63 -21.64
CA PRO A 376 14.11 6.29 -21.38
C PRO A 376 15.58 6.29 -20.93
N MET A 377 16.43 7.16 -21.48
CA MET A 377 17.83 7.26 -21.03
C MET A 377 17.95 7.74 -19.58
N ARG A 378 17.17 8.76 -19.18
CA ARG A 378 17.13 9.23 -17.77
C ARG A 378 16.61 8.15 -16.83
N VAL A 379 15.62 7.37 -17.24
CA VAL A 379 15.11 6.23 -16.46
C VAL A 379 16.21 5.19 -16.26
N LEU A 380 16.90 4.80 -17.34
CA LEU A 380 17.99 3.81 -17.29
C LEU A 380 19.18 4.32 -16.47
N MET A 381 19.53 5.60 -16.58
CA MET A 381 20.60 6.21 -15.77
C MET A 381 20.28 6.16 -14.27
N LEU A 382 19.06 6.55 -13.87
CA LEU A 382 18.68 6.49 -12.45
C LEU A 382 18.56 5.05 -11.95
N LEU A 383 17.98 4.15 -12.75
CA LEU A 383 17.88 2.75 -12.39
C LEU A 383 19.26 2.10 -12.30
N GLY A 384 20.10 2.26 -13.33
CA GLY A 384 21.44 1.69 -13.38
C GLY A 384 22.36 2.27 -12.29
N GLY A 385 22.34 3.60 -12.11
CA GLY A 385 23.09 4.25 -11.03
C GLY A 385 22.62 3.84 -9.65
N GLY A 386 21.30 3.68 -9.46
CA GLY A 386 20.73 3.20 -8.20
C GLY A 386 21.10 1.74 -7.90
N LEU A 387 21.04 0.87 -8.89
CA LEU A 387 21.47 -0.53 -8.74
C LEU A 387 22.99 -0.60 -8.45
N LEU A 388 23.81 0.15 -9.19
CA LEU A 388 25.24 0.24 -8.92
C LEU A 388 25.52 0.75 -7.50
N ALA A 389 24.80 1.76 -7.03
CA ALA A 389 24.96 2.28 -5.68
C ALA A 389 24.63 1.24 -4.62
N VAL A 390 23.52 0.51 -4.75
CA VAL A 390 23.09 -0.46 -3.74
C VAL A 390 23.96 -1.71 -3.76
N PHE A 391 24.17 -2.33 -4.91
CA PHE A 391 24.99 -3.53 -5.01
C PHE A 391 26.48 -3.22 -4.81
N GLY A 392 26.98 -2.08 -5.32
CA GLY A 392 28.36 -1.65 -5.18
C GLY A 392 28.69 -1.30 -3.72
N SER A 393 27.82 -0.57 -3.02
CA SER A 393 28.04 -0.25 -1.60
C SER A 393 28.03 -1.50 -0.71
N GLU A 394 27.23 -2.49 -1.05
CA GLU A 394 27.22 -3.76 -0.32
C GLU A 394 28.50 -4.57 -0.58
N ALA A 395 29.04 -4.53 -1.81
CA ALA A 395 30.28 -5.21 -2.17
C ALA A 395 31.52 -4.64 -1.43
N ILE A 396 31.48 -3.35 -1.06
CA ILE A 396 32.53 -2.68 -0.28
C ILE A 396 32.16 -2.56 1.21
N GLU A 397 31.18 -3.33 1.66
CA GLU A 397 30.70 -3.40 3.06
C GLU A 397 30.15 -2.06 3.63
N LEU A 398 29.82 -1.11 2.77
CA LEU A 398 29.19 0.17 3.12
C LEU A 398 27.68 0.16 2.82
N GLY A 399 26.97 -0.87 3.24
CA GLY A 399 25.56 -1.13 2.88
C GLY A 399 24.57 0.01 3.13
N GLY A 400 24.86 0.93 4.03
CA GLY A 400 24.04 2.14 4.28
C GLY A 400 24.22 3.24 3.23
N ALA A 401 25.33 3.25 2.49
CA ALA A 401 25.65 4.29 1.50
C ALA A 401 24.76 4.20 0.26
N GLY A 402 24.50 2.98 -0.23
CA GLY A 402 23.76 2.75 -1.48
C GLY A 402 22.34 3.32 -1.46
N PRO A 403 21.50 2.95 -0.52
CA PRO A 403 20.14 3.49 -0.42
C PRO A 403 20.07 5.01 -0.30
N LEU A 404 20.99 5.60 0.47
CA LEU A 404 21.08 7.05 0.62
C LEU A 404 21.50 7.72 -0.70
N ALA A 405 22.43 7.09 -1.42
CA ALA A 405 22.86 7.54 -2.75
C ALA A 405 21.71 7.54 -3.76
N VAL A 406 20.85 6.52 -3.74
CA VAL A 406 19.68 6.43 -4.65
C VAL A 406 18.72 7.58 -4.43
N VAL A 407 18.34 7.84 -3.17
CA VAL A 407 17.42 8.94 -2.83
C VAL A 407 18.04 10.29 -3.20
N ALA A 408 19.32 10.50 -2.87
CA ALA A 408 20.02 11.74 -3.18
C ALA A 408 20.16 11.95 -4.70
N ALA A 409 20.51 10.92 -5.47
CA ALA A 409 20.61 10.99 -6.93
C ALA A 409 19.27 11.34 -7.57
N ALA A 410 18.19 10.69 -7.14
CA ALA A 410 16.85 10.95 -7.65
C ALA A 410 16.36 12.38 -7.31
N PHE A 411 16.57 12.82 -6.07
CA PHE A 411 16.21 14.17 -5.63
C PHE A 411 16.99 15.26 -6.38
N VAL A 412 18.32 15.12 -6.49
CA VAL A 412 19.17 16.09 -7.18
C VAL A 412 18.86 16.13 -8.67
N SER A 413 18.59 14.97 -9.29
CA SER A 413 18.15 14.91 -10.70
C SER A 413 16.82 15.65 -10.88
N CYS A 414 15.84 15.42 -10.00
CA CYS A 414 14.54 16.09 -10.03
C CYS A 414 14.72 17.61 -9.91
N TYR A 415 15.56 18.08 -8.97
CA TYR A 415 15.87 19.49 -8.80
C TYR A 415 16.41 20.13 -10.10
N PHE A 416 17.38 19.49 -10.75
CA PHE A 416 17.94 20.03 -12.00
C PHE A 416 16.97 19.94 -13.18
N TRP A 417 16.14 18.91 -13.25
CA TRP A 417 15.14 18.79 -14.32
C TRP A 417 14.03 19.82 -14.19
N GLN A 418 13.67 20.20 -12.95
CA GLN A 418 12.78 21.35 -12.73
C GLN A 418 13.37 22.65 -13.28
N THR A 419 14.65 22.93 -13.04
CA THR A 419 15.31 24.11 -13.62
C THR A 419 15.37 24.08 -15.15
N GLN A 420 15.15 22.91 -15.75
CA GLN A 420 15.08 22.72 -17.21
C GLN A 420 13.66 22.84 -17.78
N GLY A 421 12.65 23.12 -16.94
CA GLY A 421 11.27 23.30 -17.35
C GLY A 421 10.35 22.09 -17.17
N TRP A 422 10.81 21.04 -16.48
CA TRP A 422 9.93 19.93 -16.08
C TRP A 422 9.23 20.26 -14.77
N GLU A 423 7.94 20.09 -14.74
CA GLU A 423 7.19 20.18 -13.48
C GLU A 423 7.37 18.89 -12.67
N VAL A 424 7.35 18.99 -11.33
CA VAL A 424 7.43 17.81 -10.45
C VAL A 424 6.25 16.88 -10.73
N ASP A 425 5.10 17.48 -10.98
CA ASP A 425 3.84 16.78 -11.19
C ASP A 425 3.73 16.12 -12.58
N ASP A 426 4.51 16.57 -13.57
CA ASP A 426 4.54 16.02 -14.94
C ASP A 426 5.94 15.51 -15.31
N ASN A 427 6.56 14.73 -14.43
CA ASN A 427 7.84 14.11 -14.67
C ASN A 427 7.67 12.69 -15.25
N PRO A 428 7.94 12.47 -16.56
CA PRO A 428 7.71 11.16 -17.18
C PRO A 428 8.64 10.07 -16.65
N VAL A 429 9.82 10.42 -16.12
CA VAL A 429 10.74 9.47 -15.50
C VAL A 429 10.12 8.86 -14.25
N ALA A 430 9.52 9.69 -13.42
CA ALA A 430 8.90 9.20 -12.22
C ALA A 430 7.62 8.39 -12.52
N THR A 431 6.88 8.68 -13.65
CA THR A 431 5.80 7.80 -14.14
C THR A 431 6.32 6.42 -14.53
N ALA A 432 7.50 6.34 -15.13
CA ALA A 432 8.14 5.06 -15.45
C ALA A 432 8.47 4.26 -14.16
N PHE A 433 9.01 4.93 -13.13
CA PHE A 433 9.27 4.27 -11.84
C PHE A 433 7.98 3.86 -11.10
N GLU A 434 6.87 4.55 -11.31
CA GLU A 434 5.56 4.11 -10.81
C GLU A 434 5.10 2.81 -11.48
N ILE A 435 5.31 2.68 -12.79
CA ILE A 435 5.01 1.43 -13.53
C ILE A 435 5.90 0.29 -13.03
N PHE A 436 7.21 0.52 -12.85
CA PHE A 436 8.12 -0.49 -12.30
C PHE A 436 7.70 -0.90 -10.88
N TRP A 437 7.26 0.06 -10.06
CA TRP A 437 6.75 -0.25 -8.72
C TRP A 437 5.50 -1.13 -8.75
N MET A 438 4.57 -0.90 -9.67
CA MET A 438 3.38 -1.75 -9.82
C MET A 438 3.73 -3.23 -10.08
N ILE A 439 4.88 -3.50 -10.70
CA ILE A 439 5.38 -4.86 -10.93
C ILE A 439 6.11 -5.40 -9.70
N CYS A 440 6.91 -4.57 -9.04
CA CYS A 440 7.75 -4.97 -7.91
C CYS A 440 6.97 -5.08 -6.59
N GLU A 441 5.88 -4.33 -6.42
CA GLU A 441 5.09 -4.29 -5.20
C GLU A 441 4.54 -5.67 -4.80
N PRO A 442 3.85 -6.45 -5.68
CA PRO A 442 3.38 -7.78 -5.33
C PRO A 442 4.51 -8.79 -5.08
N ILE A 443 5.67 -8.61 -5.74
CA ILE A 443 6.87 -9.42 -5.48
C ILE A 443 7.36 -9.16 -4.06
N LEU A 444 7.58 -7.89 -3.71
CA LEU A 444 8.12 -7.51 -2.41
C LEU A 444 7.23 -7.98 -1.26
N PHE A 445 5.94 -7.64 -1.30
CA PHE A 445 5.02 -7.97 -0.21
C PHE A 445 4.63 -9.45 -0.19
N GLY A 446 4.48 -10.08 -1.34
CA GLY A 446 4.20 -11.52 -1.44
C GLY A 446 5.33 -12.35 -0.84
N VAL A 447 6.57 -12.05 -1.24
CA VAL A 447 7.75 -12.76 -0.72
C VAL A 447 7.99 -12.48 0.76
N THR A 448 7.76 -11.25 1.22
CA THR A 448 7.86 -10.92 2.66
C THR A 448 6.81 -11.68 3.46
N GLY A 449 5.59 -11.80 2.95
CA GLY A 449 4.56 -12.65 3.56
C GLY A 449 4.96 -14.12 3.61
N ALA A 450 5.56 -14.63 2.53
CA ALA A 450 5.98 -16.02 2.44
C ALA A 450 7.16 -16.40 3.37
N GLN A 451 7.76 -15.44 4.07
CA GLN A 451 8.75 -15.74 5.12
C GLN A 451 8.15 -16.06 6.48
N ILE A 452 6.85 -15.83 6.67
CA ILE A 452 6.16 -16.08 7.92
C ILE A 452 5.59 -17.49 7.95
N LYS A 453 6.16 -18.34 8.79
CA LYS A 453 5.66 -19.66 9.10
C LYS A 453 4.86 -19.58 10.41
N ILE A 454 3.56 -19.81 10.34
CA ILE A 454 2.66 -19.64 11.48
C ILE A 454 2.95 -20.67 12.57
N ASP A 455 3.35 -21.88 12.18
CA ASP A 455 3.65 -22.97 13.12
C ASP A 455 4.90 -22.72 13.97
N GLU A 456 5.83 -21.85 13.49
CA GLU A 456 7.06 -21.47 14.21
C GLU A 456 6.84 -20.23 15.10
N LEU A 457 5.65 -19.60 15.08
CA LEU A 457 5.36 -18.39 15.84
C LEU A 457 5.03 -18.70 17.29
N GLU A 458 5.92 -18.31 18.19
CA GLU A 458 5.64 -18.34 19.62
C GLU A 458 4.61 -17.28 20.00
N GLY A 459 3.48 -17.69 20.57
CA GLY A 459 2.43 -16.77 21.00
C GLY A 459 2.93 -15.71 21.99
N LYS A 460 3.92 -16.04 22.83
CA LYS A 460 4.55 -15.09 23.77
C LYS A 460 5.28 -13.97 23.01
N THR A 461 6.08 -14.31 22.02
CA THR A 461 6.82 -13.35 21.18
C THR A 461 5.88 -12.44 20.40
N VAL A 462 4.76 -12.98 19.91
CA VAL A 462 3.75 -12.20 19.19
C VAL A 462 3.09 -11.15 20.08
N TYR A 463 2.56 -11.52 21.26
CA TYR A 463 1.85 -10.53 22.10
C TYR A 463 2.80 -9.49 22.73
N LEU A 464 4.02 -9.88 23.11
CA LEU A 464 5.02 -8.93 23.58
C LEU A 464 5.46 -8.00 22.46
N GLY A 465 5.63 -8.54 21.26
CA GLY A 465 5.95 -7.77 20.07
C GLY A 465 4.88 -6.74 19.72
N VAL A 466 3.62 -7.13 19.70
CA VAL A 466 2.49 -6.20 19.49
C VAL A 466 2.48 -5.11 20.56
N SER A 467 2.75 -5.46 21.82
CA SER A 467 2.82 -4.49 22.93
C SER A 467 3.96 -3.48 22.73
N CYS A 468 5.15 -3.92 22.29
CA CYS A 468 6.27 -3.04 21.95
C CYS A 468 5.89 -2.08 20.80
N LEU A 469 5.28 -2.59 19.75
CA LEU A 469 4.87 -1.80 18.59
C LEU A 469 3.83 -0.73 18.96
N LEU A 470 2.81 -1.10 19.72
CA LEU A 470 1.78 -0.17 20.17
C LEU A 470 2.35 0.92 21.09
N ALA A 471 3.24 0.55 22.01
CA ALA A 471 3.90 1.53 22.89
C ALA A 471 4.78 2.49 22.08
N GLY A 472 5.56 2.01 21.10
CA GLY A 472 6.34 2.84 20.19
C GLY A 472 5.48 3.85 19.44
N ILE A 473 4.37 3.40 18.86
CA ILE A 473 3.43 4.24 18.12
C ILE A 473 2.81 5.32 19.01
N VAL A 474 2.36 4.97 20.21
CA VAL A 474 1.77 5.94 21.17
C VAL A 474 2.78 7.02 21.53
N ILE A 475 4.01 6.64 21.86
CA ILE A 475 5.08 7.59 22.17
C ILE A 475 5.41 8.46 20.95
N ARG A 476 5.49 7.90 19.75
CA ARG A 476 5.68 8.67 18.53
C ARG A 476 4.59 9.72 18.33
N ILE A 477 3.32 9.36 18.49
CA ILE A 477 2.20 10.30 18.38
C ILE A 477 2.36 11.45 19.37
N MET A 478 2.66 11.14 20.63
CA MET A 478 2.88 12.16 21.68
C MET A 478 4.04 13.08 21.34
N VAL A 479 5.20 12.53 20.98
CA VAL A 479 6.39 13.29 20.61
C VAL A 479 6.13 14.19 19.39
N THR A 480 5.43 13.68 18.39
CA THR A 480 5.06 14.45 17.19
C THR A 480 4.22 15.68 17.54
N ILE A 481 3.22 15.52 18.41
CA ILE A 481 2.39 16.64 18.87
C ILE A 481 3.22 17.66 19.63
N LEU A 482 4.12 17.20 20.53
CA LEU A 482 5.01 18.06 21.31
C LEU A 482 6.00 18.82 20.41
N VAL A 483 6.65 18.14 19.49
CA VAL A 483 7.60 18.74 18.53
C VAL A 483 6.90 19.73 17.60
N GLY A 484 5.63 19.52 17.31
CA GLY A 484 4.78 20.45 16.57
C GLY A 484 4.45 21.73 17.33
N ILE A 485 4.73 21.86 18.63
CA ILE A 485 4.53 23.09 19.40
C ILE A 485 5.48 24.18 18.85
N GLY A 486 4.96 25.37 18.63
CA GLY A 486 5.70 26.46 18.00
C GLY A 486 5.62 26.51 16.47
N SER A 487 4.98 25.54 15.82
CA SER A 487 4.64 25.62 14.38
C SER A 487 3.35 26.42 14.17
N LYS A 488 3.14 26.93 12.95
CA LYS A 488 1.89 27.63 12.54
C LYS A 488 0.67 26.69 12.45
N LEU A 489 0.80 25.43 12.85
CA LEU A 489 -0.24 24.40 12.78
C LEU A 489 -1.15 24.46 14.02
N ASN A 490 -2.45 24.29 13.83
CA ASN A 490 -3.43 24.16 14.90
C ASN A 490 -3.29 22.78 15.59
N LEU A 491 -3.76 22.66 16.84
CA LEU A 491 -3.71 21.39 17.59
C LEU A 491 -4.37 20.23 16.82
N LYS A 492 -5.52 20.47 16.18
CA LYS A 492 -6.22 19.46 15.36
C LYS A 492 -5.36 18.99 14.19
N GLU A 493 -4.66 19.89 13.53
CA GLU A 493 -3.75 19.61 12.42
C GLU A 493 -2.52 18.81 12.89
N LYS A 494 -1.95 19.15 14.05
CA LYS A 494 -0.85 18.41 14.69
C LYS A 494 -1.24 16.98 15.03
N VAL A 495 -2.44 16.80 15.60
CA VAL A 495 -2.98 15.48 15.90
C VAL A 495 -3.19 14.68 14.60
N PHE A 496 -3.70 15.31 13.53
CA PHE A 496 -3.85 14.63 12.24
C PHE A 496 -2.50 14.18 11.67
N ILE A 497 -1.49 15.05 11.69
CA ILE A 497 -0.13 14.73 11.23
C ILE A 497 0.44 13.56 12.05
N ALA A 498 0.32 13.60 13.38
CA ALA A 498 0.80 12.55 14.26
C ALA A 498 0.12 11.19 13.98
N LEU A 499 -1.19 11.19 13.76
CA LEU A 499 -1.96 9.99 13.41
C LEU A 499 -1.62 9.46 12.01
N SER A 500 -1.25 10.33 11.07
CA SER A 500 -0.84 9.93 9.73
C SER A 500 0.46 9.10 9.73
N TRP A 501 1.28 9.20 10.77
CA TRP A 501 2.56 8.49 10.87
C TRP A 501 2.48 7.11 11.53
N MET A 502 1.27 6.60 11.74
CA MET A 502 1.08 5.23 12.23
C MET A 502 1.39 4.15 11.19
N ALA A 503 1.18 4.45 9.91
CA ALA A 503 1.24 3.44 8.86
C ALA A 503 2.67 2.99 8.55
N LYS A 504 2.93 1.72 8.72
CA LYS A 504 4.21 1.03 8.45
C LYS A 504 3.98 0.02 7.33
N ALA A 505 4.87 -0.06 6.32
CA ALA A 505 4.74 -1.07 5.28
C ALA A 505 6.04 -1.31 4.47
N THR A 506 6.46 -0.34 3.62
CA THR A 506 7.46 -0.56 2.56
C THR A 506 8.85 -0.84 3.08
N VAL A 507 9.33 -0.02 4.01
CA VAL A 507 10.68 -0.17 4.60
C VAL A 507 10.76 -1.45 5.42
N GLN A 508 9.72 -1.77 6.19
CA GLN A 508 9.65 -3.00 6.97
C GLN A 508 9.71 -4.24 6.07
N ALA A 509 8.95 -4.26 4.98
CA ALA A 509 8.94 -5.36 4.03
C ALA A 509 10.26 -5.50 3.26
N ALA A 510 10.93 -4.38 2.95
CA ALA A 510 12.15 -4.39 2.18
C ALA A 510 13.39 -4.75 3.00
N LEU A 511 13.51 -4.24 4.23
CA LEU A 511 14.76 -4.32 5.01
C LEU A 511 14.81 -5.50 5.99
N ALA A 512 13.70 -5.84 6.64
CA ALA A 512 13.71 -6.89 7.64
C ALA A 512 14.27 -8.22 7.11
N PRO A 513 13.83 -8.72 5.93
CA PRO A 513 14.36 -9.95 5.40
C PRO A 513 15.85 -9.90 5.01
N THR A 514 16.38 -8.71 4.66
CA THR A 514 17.79 -8.58 4.27
C THR A 514 18.77 -8.84 5.40
N THR A 515 18.31 -8.76 6.64
CA THR A 515 19.09 -9.12 7.81
C THR A 515 19.16 -10.63 7.96
N LEU A 516 18.05 -11.32 7.80
CA LEU A 516 17.98 -12.79 7.81
C LEU A 516 18.86 -13.40 6.70
N ASP A 517 18.91 -12.77 5.53
CA ASP A 517 19.76 -13.22 4.41
C ASP A 517 21.29 -13.17 4.71
N LYS A 518 21.71 -12.42 5.74
CA LYS A 518 23.13 -12.23 6.12
C LYS A 518 23.56 -13.06 7.34
N VAL A 519 22.62 -13.62 8.08
CA VAL A 519 22.89 -14.40 9.30
C VAL A 519 23.48 -15.75 8.95
N ASN A 520 24.43 -16.21 9.77
CA ASN A 520 24.98 -17.54 9.62
C ASN A 520 23.95 -18.60 10.02
N PRO A 521 23.55 -19.52 9.12
CA PRO A 521 22.55 -20.54 9.43
C PRO A 521 22.97 -21.51 10.55
N ASN A 522 24.26 -21.57 10.86
CA ASN A 522 24.79 -22.45 11.90
C ASN A 522 24.77 -21.81 13.31
N ASP A 523 24.38 -20.55 13.43
CA ASP A 523 24.25 -19.84 14.71
C ASP A 523 22.75 -19.69 15.06
N PRO A 524 22.21 -20.58 15.92
CA PRO A 524 20.78 -20.61 16.22
C PRO A 524 20.29 -19.34 16.95
N GLU A 525 21.15 -18.66 17.70
CA GLU A 525 20.77 -17.42 18.38
C GLU A 525 20.59 -16.28 17.39
N GLN A 526 21.51 -16.12 16.44
CA GLN A 526 21.39 -15.08 15.41
C GLN A 526 20.19 -15.33 14.50
N VAL A 527 19.94 -16.59 14.13
CA VAL A 527 18.76 -16.97 13.34
C VAL A 527 17.48 -16.58 14.08
N TYR A 528 17.37 -16.94 15.37
CA TYR A 528 16.21 -16.58 16.20
C TYR A 528 15.99 -15.07 16.29
N TYR A 529 17.06 -14.27 16.46
CA TYR A 529 16.92 -12.80 16.49
C TYR A 529 16.48 -12.24 15.15
N ALA A 530 16.99 -12.76 14.04
CA ALA A 530 16.62 -12.33 12.70
C ALA A 530 15.17 -12.70 12.36
N GLU A 531 14.72 -13.90 12.69
CA GLU A 531 13.32 -14.34 12.50
C GLU A 531 12.36 -13.53 13.37
N THR A 532 12.73 -13.25 14.62
CA THR A 532 11.97 -12.36 15.51
C THR A 532 11.85 -10.97 14.90
N MET A 533 12.92 -10.43 14.30
CA MET A 533 12.90 -9.14 13.62
C MET A 533 11.96 -9.14 12.42
N VAL A 534 12.02 -10.17 11.57
CA VAL A 534 11.10 -10.30 10.42
C VAL A 534 9.65 -10.39 10.89
N THR A 535 9.39 -11.22 11.89
CA THR A 535 8.06 -11.37 12.49
C THR A 535 7.53 -10.03 13.02
N MET A 536 8.33 -9.29 13.77
CA MET A 536 7.96 -7.97 14.30
C MET A 536 7.65 -6.97 13.21
N CYS A 537 8.42 -6.95 12.13
CA CYS A 537 8.19 -6.08 10.99
C CYS A 537 6.90 -6.45 10.25
N VAL A 538 6.62 -7.73 10.02
CA VAL A 538 5.36 -8.17 9.39
C VAL A 538 4.16 -7.87 10.27
N LEU A 539 4.24 -8.11 11.58
CA LEU A 539 3.19 -7.73 12.53
C LEU A 539 2.95 -6.22 12.53
N SER A 540 4.02 -5.41 12.42
CA SER A 540 3.88 -3.96 12.31
C SER A 540 3.08 -3.55 11.07
N ILE A 541 3.34 -4.18 9.92
CA ILE A 541 2.61 -3.93 8.66
C ILE A 541 1.13 -4.33 8.81
N LEU A 542 0.87 -5.56 9.25
CA LEU A 542 -0.49 -6.11 9.39
C LEU A 542 -1.36 -5.27 10.33
N LEU A 543 -0.76 -4.77 11.41
CA LEU A 543 -1.46 -3.98 12.42
C LEU A 543 -1.65 -2.52 11.97
N THR A 544 -0.60 -1.89 11.46
CA THR A 544 -0.58 -0.43 11.31
C THR A 544 -0.99 0.06 9.93
N ALA A 545 -0.74 -0.69 8.86
CA ALA A 545 -1.11 -0.25 7.52
C ALA A 545 -2.64 -0.13 7.34
N PRO A 546 -3.49 -1.11 7.74
CA PRO A 546 -4.93 -0.95 7.67
C PRO A 546 -5.44 0.11 8.66
N ALA A 547 -4.92 0.10 9.90
CA ALA A 547 -5.31 1.07 10.92
C ALA A 547 -5.00 2.51 10.49
N GLY A 548 -3.79 2.75 9.96
CA GLY A 548 -3.36 4.06 9.47
C GLY A 548 -4.23 4.56 8.32
N ALA A 549 -4.49 3.72 7.31
CA ALA A 549 -5.36 4.07 6.18
C ALA A 549 -6.79 4.45 6.63
N ILE A 550 -7.35 3.69 7.57
CA ILE A 550 -8.67 3.94 8.16
C ILE A 550 -8.65 5.26 8.95
N ILE A 551 -7.67 5.44 9.84
CA ILE A 551 -7.56 6.61 10.71
C ILE A 551 -7.40 7.87 9.86
N ILE A 552 -6.50 7.91 8.89
CA ILE A 552 -6.32 9.06 7.98
C ILE A 552 -7.64 9.39 7.27
N SER A 553 -8.33 8.38 6.75
CA SER A 553 -9.59 8.58 6.01
C SER A 553 -10.72 9.11 6.88
N LEU A 554 -10.77 8.72 8.15
CA LEU A 554 -11.82 9.12 9.11
C LEU A 554 -11.53 10.46 9.79
N THR A 555 -10.26 10.70 10.14
CA THR A 555 -9.87 11.88 10.90
C THR A 555 -9.63 13.10 10.01
N GLY A 556 -9.21 12.90 8.76
CA GLY A 556 -8.98 13.97 7.79
C GLY A 556 -10.14 14.96 7.70
N PRO A 557 -11.37 14.52 7.37
CA PRO A 557 -12.52 15.42 7.28
C PRO A 557 -12.92 16.11 8.59
N LYS A 558 -12.51 15.56 9.76
CA LYS A 558 -12.85 16.08 11.09
C LYS A 558 -11.81 17.05 11.64
N LEU A 559 -10.54 16.82 11.32
CA LEU A 559 -9.41 17.55 11.90
C LEU A 559 -8.84 18.62 10.98
N LEU A 560 -8.99 18.45 9.64
CA LEU A 560 -8.49 19.39 8.65
C LEU A 560 -9.57 20.38 8.20
N LYS A 561 -9.17 21.60 7.95
CA LYS A 561 -10.04 22.61 7.34
C LYS A 561 -10.28 22.26 5.87
N LYS A 562 -11.53 22.43 5.42
CA LYS A 562 -11.91 22.28 4.02
C LYS A 562 -11.80 23.63 3.33
N THR A 563 -11.05 23.70 2.24
CA THR A 563 -10.95 24.86 1.37
C THR A 563 -11.78 24.58 0.09
N THR A 564 -12.56 25.53 -0.35
CA THR A 564 -13.24 25.48 -1.65
C THR A 564 -12.20 25.73 -2.72
N VAL A 565 -11.62 24.66 -3.25
CA VAL A 565 -10.72 24.75 -4.40
C VAL A 565 -11.59 25.10 -5.63
N PRO A 566 -11.29 26.17 -6.39
CA PRO A 566 -11.93 26.38 -7.69
C PRO A 566 -11.61 25.16 -8.56
N THR A 567 -12.64 24.45 -8.98
CA THR A 567 -12.52 23.30 -9.89
C THR A 567 -12.17 23.83 -11.30
N ALA A 568 -10.93 24.15 -11.52
CA ALA A 568 -10.38 24.16 -12.86
C ALA A 568 -10.08 22.70 -13.22
N SER A 569 -11.07 22.03 -13.79
CA SER A 569 -10.82 20.74 -14.44
C SER A 569 -10.34 21.06 -15.86
N PRO A 570 -9.10 20.77 -16.22
CA PRO A 570 -8.69 20.75 -17.61
C PRO A 570 -9.45 19.63 -18.31
N GLU A 571 -10.11 19.94 -19.41
CA GLU A 571 -10.99 19.04 -20.16
C GLU A 571 -10.32 17.80 -20.79
N GLY A 572 -9.02 17.57 -20.52
CA GLY A 572 -8.23 16.46 -21.07
C GLY A 572 -7.99 15.25 -20.15
N TRP A 573 -8.37 15.30 -18.89
CA TRP A 573 -7.90 14.35 -17.86
C TRP A 573 -8.90 13.28 -17.42
N LYS A 574 -9.99 13.08 -18.15
CA LYS A 574 -11.09 12.16 -17.77
C LYS A 574 -10.73 10.66 -17.80
N ALA A 575 -9.52 10.27 -18.23
CA ALA A 575 -9.17 8.87 -18.45
C ALA A 575 -7.98 8.34 -17.64
N ARG A 576 -7.27 9.13 -16.85
CA ARG A 576 -6.16 8.65 -16.01
C ARG A 576 -6.63 8.32 -14.60
N ARG A 577 -6.18 7.18 -14.08
CA ARG A 577 -6.18 6.96 -12.62
C ARG A 577 -5.38 8.09 -12.01
N PRO A 578 -5.83 8.73 -10.90
CA PRO A 578 -5.03 9.73 -10.22
C PRO A 578 -3.69 9.09 -9.84
N SER A 579 -2.64 9.50 -10.52
CA SER A 579 -1.26 9.22 -10.20
C SER A 579 -0.94 9.92 -8.89
N ILE A 580 0.08 9.46 -8.18
CA ILE A 580 0.71 10.20 -7.06
C ILE A 580 1.06 11.63 -7.49
N ARG A 581 1.18 11.87 -8.79
CA ARG A 581 1.53 13.12 -9.45
C ARG A 581 0.36 13.97 -9.93
N ASP A 582 -0.86 13.48 -9.92
CA ASP A 582 -2.05 14.31 -10.14
C ASP A 582 -2.28 15.32 -8.99
N ILE A 583 -1.24 15.48 -8.18
CA ILE A 583 -1.11 16.53 -7.18
C ILE A 583 -0.34 17.66 -7.82
N SER A 584 -1.02 18.45 -8.60
CA SER A 584 -0.51 19.78 -8.86
C SER A 584 -0.29 20.45 -7.50
N ILE A 585 0.90 20.94 -7.29
CA ILE A 585 1.19 21.93 -6.26
C ILE A 585 0.35 23.13 -6.70
N ILE A 586 -0.86 23.22 -6.17
CA ILE A 586 -1.62 24.45 -6.24
C ILE A 586 -0.70 25.45 -5.57
N ASN A 587 -0.30 26.48 -6.30
CA ASN A 587 0.52 27.56 -5.77
C ASN A 587 -0.07 27.97 -4.43
N GLU A 588 0.61 27.62 -3.35
CA GLU A 588 0.27 28.03 -2.00
C GLU A 588 0.72 29.48 -1.83
N ASP A 589 0.27 30.39 -2.72
CA ASP A 589 0.39 31.81 -2.47
C ASP A 589 -0.68 32.19 -1.45
N PRO A 590 -0.26 32.57 -0.24
CA PRO A 590 -1.18 33.03 0.79
C PRO A 590 -1.97 34.29 0.37
N ASP A 591 -1.54 34.98 -0.69
CA ASP A 591 -2.14 36.20 -1.19
C ASP A 591 -3.41 35.96 -2.06
N LEU A 592 -3.72 34.71 -2.44
CA LEU A 592 -4.94 34.39 -3.19
C LEU A 592 -6.20 34.30 -2.30
N GLU A 593 -6.07 34.23 -0.97
CA GLU A 593 -7.21 34.29 -0.06
C GLU A 593 -7.72 35.74 0.12
N GLU A 594 -6.85 36.77 0.05
CA GLU A 594 -7.25 38.18 0.20
C GLU A 594 -7.98 38.72 -1.03
N THR A 595 -7.57 38.32 -2.26
CA THR A 595 -8.19 38.81 -3.49
C THR A 595 -9.58 38.23 -3.78
N ALA A 596 -9.93 37.08 -3.17
CA ALA A 596 -11.27 36.50 -3.31
C ALA A 596 -12.31 37.14 -2.38
N THR A 597 -11.86 37.78 -1.29
CA THR A 597 -12.73 38.49 -0.33
C THR A 597 -13.03 39.92 -0.78
N GLU A 598 -12.11 40.59 -1.47
CA GLU A 598 -12.32 41.96 -1.98
C GLU A 598 -13.23 42.04 -3.22
N ARG A 599 -13.47 40.94 -3.96
CA ARG A 599 -14.42 40.95 -5.09
C ARG A 599 -15.87 40.68 -4.69
N LYS A 600 -16.18 40.57 -3.41
CA LYS A 600 -17.55 40.41 -2.89
C LYS A 600 -18.01 41.51 -1.95
N ALA A 601 -17.27 42.63 -1.86
CA ALA A 601 -17.70 43.85 -1.19
C ALA A 601 -18.28 44.87 -2.19
#